data_aaab8a1172128b40d36844ad77aaa410
#
_entry.id   aaab8a1172128b40d36844ad77aaa410
#
_cell.length_a   1.000
_cell.length_b   1.000
_cell.length_c   1.000
_cell.angle_alpha   90.00
_cell.angle_beta   90.00
_cell.angle_gamma   90.00
#
_symmetry.space_group_name_H-M   'P 1'
#
loop_
_entity.id
_entity.type
_entity.pdbx_description
1 polymer ?
#
loop_
_entity_poly.entity_id
_entity_poly.type
_entity_poly.pdbx_seq_one_letter_code
_entity_poly.pdbx_strand_id
1 'polypeptide(L)'
;MTNVQHPKSVAIVGAGISGIAASIHLKRAGLDVTVYERSSQAGGIWVYNEQVAKHAAYPSIWPSAGDSPEFERSLQQTKRHDSPMRDLAEEDEQSDDELRLSFAPPGPCYVALKNNVSTIEMETTAQAWKAGTEEFVPHHVLADYIQGAAAANNVIENIQFDTRVTDVVKEGSRWRVETAELTGVPSESNLSRDVKDFDALVIATGHYHAPNVPEMPGLEDWVQAFPSRIWHSKRYRRSDAFEGQNVLLVGAGVSSVDIAKDLGGVAAAVFQSSRGGMYDLPSHLLPDNAARVEGIRSFEALSGAVFSEDGSIPGTITLTSGKKLCNIHQVILCTGYHVSFPFMRQYHSDGVEPEDADEHVLVTNGQVTHNLHKDIFYIPDPSLVFLGVPYHTATFTLFEFQAMAVAAVLSGAVSLPSETAMRDEYRDRVQRKGAGRTLHSLKAVNQEPEYVADLVAMVNAERGLMVGHTARWLEAYARRRARQEFLFSKKRDAAVDQAIVDRVIGC
;
A
#
# COMPACT_ATOMS: atom_id res chain seq x y z
N MET A 1 40.39 11.52 -9.63
CA MET A 1 39.06 11.95 -9.13
C MET A 1 38.11 11.77 -10.30
N THR A 2 37.34 10.70 -10.30
CA THR A 2 36.26 10.50 -11.30
C THR A 2 35.21 11.56 -11.02
N ASN A 3 34.94 12.39 -12.04
CA ASN A 3 33.87 13.40 -11.96
C ASN A 3 32.55 12.63 -11.82
N VAL A 4 32.06 12.46 -10.59
CA VAL A 4 30.75 11.87 -10.34
C VAL A 4 29.75 12.90 -10.84
N GLN A 5 29.17 12.64 -12.00
CA GLN A 5 28.13 13.50 -12.57
C GLN A 5 26.87 13.27 -11.74
N HIS A 6 26.49 14.27 -10.95
CA HIS A 6 25.25 14.22 -10.16
C HIS A 6 24.03 14.21 -11.09
N PRO A 7 22.96 13.50 -10.73
CA PRO A 7 21.70 13.53 -11.45
C PRO A 7 21.21 14.95 -11.71
N LYS A 8 20.69 15.19 -12.90
CA LYS A 8 20.02 16.45 -13.25
C LYS A 8 18.53 16.28 -13.42
N SER A 9 18.12 15.13 -14.00
CA SER A 9 16.74 14.78 -14.25
C SER A 9 16.29 13.58 -13.41
N VAL A 10 15.11 13.67 -12.81
CA VAL A 10 14.56 12.67 -11.91
C VAL A 10 13.13 12.33 -12.30
N ALA A 11 12.86 11.05 -12.56
CA ALA A 11 11.49 10.55 -12.64
C ALA A 11 10.99 10.13 -11.26
N ILE A 12 9.74 10.47 -10.93
CA ILE A 12 9.04 10.03 -9.73
C ILE A 12 7.81 9.23 -10.15
N VAL A 13 7.63 8.04 -9.62
CA VAL A 13 6.47 7.19 -9.90
C VAL A 13 5.48 7.26 -8.75
N GLY A 14 4.34 7.90 -8.96
CA GLY A 14 3.26 8.11 -7.99
C GLY A 14 3.22 9.53 -7.42
N ALA A 15 2.02 10.12 -7.33
CA ALA A 15 1.73 11.44 -6.75
C ALA A 15 0.92 11.33 -5.43
N GLY A 16 1.18 10.29 -4.63
CA GLY A 16 0.79 10.24 -3.22
C GLY A 16 1.66 11.16 -2.36
N ILE A 17 1.49 11.10 -1.03
CA ILE A 17 2.26 11.98 -0.11
C ILE A 17 3.77 11.85 -0.29
N SER A 18 4.30 10.64 -0.49
CA SER A 18 5.74 10.41 -0.69
C SER A 18 6.25 11.02 -1.99
N GLY A 19 5.49 10.88 -3.09
CA GLY A 19 5.87 11.47 -4.38
C GLY A 19 5.78 12.99 -4.40
N ILE A 20 4.77 13.57 -3.76
CA ILE A 20 4.65 15.03 -3.62
C ILE A 20 5.78 15.59 -2.75
N ALA A 21 6.10 14.94 -1.61
CA ALA A 21 7.24 15.34 -0.78
C ALA A 21 8.56 15.26 -1.57
N ALA A 22 8.78 14.18 -2.32
CA ALA A 22 9.96 14.04 -3.19
C ALA A 22 10.03 15.17 -4.22
N SER A 23 8.94 15.43 -4.94
CA SER A 23 8.88 16.47 -5.97
C SER A 23 9.24 17.85 -5.40
N ILE A 24 8.70 18.20 -4.22
CA ILE A 24 8.97 19.48 -3.55
C ILE A 24 10.46 19.60 -3.20
N HIS A 25 11.03 18.62 -2.51
CA HIS A 25 12.40 18.72 -2.02
C HIS A 25 13.45 18.56 -3.12
N LEU A 26 13.22 17.73 -4.14
CA LEU A 26 14.12 17.60 -5.30
C LEU A 26 14.11 18.88 -6.15
N LYS A 27 12.94 19.48 -6.40
CA LYS A 27 12.82 20.76 -7.10
C LYS A 27 13.52 21.88 -6.34
N ARG A 28 13.37 21.95 -5.02
CA ARG A 28 14.09 22.90 -4.16
C ARG A 28 15.60 22.70 -4.20
N ALA A 29 16.06 21.46 -4.41
CA ALA A 29 17.49 21.14 -4.57
C ALA A 29 18.01 21.40 -6.00
N GLY A 30 17.19 21.95 -6.90
CA GLY A 30 17.58 22.37 -8.26
C GLY A 30 17.55 21.23 -9.30
N LEU A 31 16.90 20.12 -9.00
CA LEU A 31 16.77 18.99 -9.94
C LEU A 31 15.54 19.20 -10.85
N ASP A 32 15.64 18.74 -12.10
CA ASP A 32 14.53 18.66 -13.02
C ASP A 32 13.69 17.42 -12.71
N VAL A 33 12.42 17.63 -12.36
CA VAL A 33 11.54 16.58 -11.82
C VAL A 33 10.34 16.37 -12.74
N THR A 34 10.08 15.12 -13.10
CA THR A 34 8.85 14.67 -13.73
C THR A 34 8.18 13.63 -12.84
N VAL A 35 6.91 13.85 -12.48
CA VAL A 35 6.09 12.91 -11.69
C VAL A 35 5.08 12.24 -12.60
N TYR A 36 5.01 10.92 -12.56
CA TYR A 36 4.00 10.12 -13.29
C TYR A 36 2.95 9.61 -12.31
N GLU A 37 1.71 9.98 -12.54
CA GLU A 37 0.56 9.52 -11.73
C GLU A 37 -0.48 8.89 -12.65
N ARG A 38 -0.83 7.62 -12.37
CA ARG A 38 -1.81 6.88 -13.20
C ARG A 38 -3.26 7.35 -13.01
N SER A 39 -3.55 8.04 -11.90
CA SER A 39 -4.86 8.63 -11.63
C SER A 39 -4.94 10.07 -12.15
N SER A 40 -6.16 10.60 -12.26
CA SER A 40 -6.41 11.97 -12.71
C SER A 40 -6.12 13.04 -11.65
N GLN A 41 -5.69 12.65 -10.44
CA GLN A 41 -5.42 13.58 -9.34
C GLN A 41 -4.38 13.03 -8.36
N ALA A 42 -3.67 13.93 -7.69
CA ALA A 42 -2.76 13.61 -6.61
C ALA A 42 -3.52 13.25 -5.32
N GLY A 43 -2.86 12.51 -4.40
CA GLY A 43 -3.41 12.18 -3.08
C GLY A 43 -3.29 10.70 -2.71
N GLY A 44 -3.01 9.83 -3.69
CA GLY A 44 -2.75 8.39 -3.47
C GLY A 44 -3.93 7.70 -2.78
N ILE A 45 -3.65 6.95 -1.68
CA ILE A 45 -4.67 6.17 -0.97
C ILE A 45 -5.77 6.99 -0.29
N TRP A 46 -5.63 8.32 -0.16
CA TRP A 46 -6.61 9.18 0.47
C TRP A 46 -7.70 9.66 -0.50
N VAL A 47 -7.51 9.41 -1.79
CA VAL A 47 -8.50 9.72 -2.82
C VAL A 47 -9.58 8.65 -2.82
N TYR A 48 -10.80 9.05 -2.51
CA TYR A 48 -11.96 8.17 -2.60
C TYR A 48 -12.44 8.04 -4.04
N ASN A 49 -12.81 6.82 -4.41
CA ASN A 49 -13.48 6.52 -5.67
C ASN A 49 -14.65 5.58 -5.38
N GLU A 50 -15.85 5.93 -5.84
CA GLU A 50 -17.05 5.09 -5.69
C GLU A 50 -16.91 3.76 -6.44
N GLN A 51 -16.24 3.78 -7.59
CA GLN A 51 -15.93 2.57 -8.32
C GLN A 51 -14.99 1.66 -7.51
N VAL A 52 -15.19 0.37 -7.63
CA VAL A 52 -14.35 -0.63 -6.97
C VAL A 52 -13.36 -1.24 -7.94
N ALA A 53 -12.17 -1.57 -7.46
CA ALA A 53 -11.18 -2.29 -8.26
C ALA A 53 -11.76 -3.64 -8.74
N LYS A 54 -11.23 -4.17 -9.84
CA LYS A 54 -11.53 -5.55 -10.29
C LYS A 54 -11.21 -6.55 -9.18
N HIS A 55 -11.77 -7.75 -9.26
CA HIS A 55 -11.43 -8.81 -8.33
C HIS A 55 -9.94 -9.17 -8.47
N ALA A 56 -9.30 -9.41 -7.32
CA ALA A 56 -7.98 -10.04 -7.32
C ALA A 56 -8.07 -11.48 -7.84
N ALA A 57 -6.98 -12.05 -8.29
CA ALA A 57 -6.88 -13.49 -8.51
C ALA A 57 -7.04 -14.26 -7.20
N TYR A 58 -7.51 -15.49 -7.27
CA TYR A 58 -7.67 -16.37 -6.12
C TYR A 58 -6.97 -17.72 -6.40
N PRO A 59 -5.80 -17.95 -5.80
CA PRO A 59 -5.02 -17.04 -4.96
C PRO A 59 -4.36 -15.90 -5.74
N SER A 60 -3.93 -14.84 -5.04
CA SER A 60 -3.09 -13.77 -5.56
C SER A 60 -1.76 -13.76 -4.79
N ILE A 61 -0.83 -14.62 -5.21
CA ILE A 61 0.42 -14.92 -4.50
C ILE A 61 1.67 -14.44 -5.24
N TRP A 62 1.52 -13.89 -6.45
CA TRP A 62 2.64 -13.44 -7.28
C TRP A 62 2.79 -11.92 -7.25
N PRO A 63 3.76 -11.36 -6.50
CA PRO A 63 3.95 -9.91 -6.42
C PRO A 63 4.20 -9.22 -7.75
N SER A 64 4.90 -9.89 -8.68
CA SER A 64 5.20 -9.32 -10.01
C SER A 64 3.96 -9.08 -10.87
N ALA A 65 2.83 -9.72 -10.54
CA ALA A 65 1.57 -9.55 -11.27
C ALA A 65 0.91 -8.17 -11.05
N GLY A 66 1.21 -7.50 -9.93
CA GLY A 66 0.63 -6.21 -9.60
C GLY A 66 -0.85 -6.22 -9.25
N ASP A 67 -1.51 -5.08 -9.41
CA ASP A 67 -2.94 -4.90 -9.13
C ASP A 67 -3.84 -4.91 -10.38
N SER A 68 -3.23 -5.04 -11.56
CA SER A 68 -3.91 -5.15 -12.86
C SER A 68 -3.19 -6.16 -13.75
N PRO A 69 -3.17 -7.44 -13.38
CA PRO A 69 -2.39 -8.45 -14.11
C PRO A 69 -2.84 -8.61 -15.57
N GLU A 70 -4.09 -8.31 -15.89
CA GLU A 70 -4.62 -8.34 -17.26
C GLU A 70 -4.03 -7.21 -18.10
N PHE A 71 -4.03 -6.00 -17.59
CA PHE A 71 -3.42 -4.83 -18.25
C PHE A 71 -1.92 -5.07 -18.47
N GLU A 72 -1.21 -5.57 -17.46
CA GLU A 72 0.21 -5.89 -17.56
C GLU A 72 0.51 -6.97 -18.62
N ARG A 73 -0.34 -8.00 -18.74
CA ARG A 73 -0.23 -9.04 -19.78
C ARG A 73 -0.48 -8.50 -21.18
N SER A 74 -1.49 -7.67 -21.34
CA SER A 74 -1.80 -7.01 -22.62
C SER A 74 -0.63 -6.16 -23.11
N LEU A 75 -0.01 -5.38 -22.23
CA LEU A 75 1.19 -4.60 -22.56
C LEU A 75 2.35 -5.47 -23.07
N GLN A 76 2.54 -6.67 -22.50
CA GLN A 76 3.61 -7.58 -22.92
C GLN A 76 3.35 -8.23 -24.27
N GLN A 77 2.10 -8.60 -24.57
CA GLN A 77 1.73 -9.17 -25.86
C GLN A 77 1.99 -8.16 -26.98
N THR A 78 1.64 -6.90 -26.75
CA THR A 78 1.89 -5.81 -27.72
C THR A 78 3.38 -5.61 -28.00
N LYS A 79 4.24 -5.67 -26.96
CA LYS A 79 5.71 -5.56 -27.14
C LYS A 79 6.29 -6.67 -28.03
N ARG A 80 5.71 -7.87 -27.99
CA ARG A 80 6.18 -9.02 -28.79
C ARG A 80 5.82 -8.93 -30.27
N HIS A 81 4.83 -8.13 -30.62
CA HIS A 81 4.31 -8.06 -31.99
C HIS A 81 4.64 -6.74 -32.73
N ASP A 82 5.40 -5.83 -32.10
CA ASP A 82 5.71 -4.49 -32.64
C ASP A 82 4.43 -3.70 -33.08
N SER A 83 3.26 -4.11 -32.59
CA SER A 83 1.98 -3.49 -32.94
C SER A 83 1.72 -2.25 -32.07
N PRO A 84 1.18 -1.17 -32.63
CA PRO A 84 0.76 -0.02 -31.82
C PRO A 84 -0.35 -0.45 -30.84
N MET A 85 -0.37 0.16 -29.66
CA MET A 85 -1.31 -0.17 -28.55
C MET A 85 -2.80 -0.05 -28.93
N ARG A 86 -3.09 0.54 -30.08
CA ARG A 86 -4.43 0.67 -30.64
C ARG A 86 -5.08 -0.69 -30.93
N ASP A 87 -4.25 -1.72 -31.24
CA ASP A 87 -4.73 -3.07 -31.54
C ASP A 87 -5.21 -3.85 -30.31
N LEU A 88 -4.91 -3.36 -29.09
CA LEU A 88 -5.40 -3.96 -27.84
C LEU A 88 -6.89 -3.73 -27.59
N ALA A 89 -7.44 -2.68 -28.19
CA ALA A 89 -8.86 -2.34 -28.10
C ALA A 89 -9.71 -3.09 -29.14
N GLU A 90 -9.07 -3.67 -30.17
CA GLU A 90 -9.76 -4.33 -31.29
C GLU A 90 -9.90 -5.86 -31.13
N GLU A 91 -9.06 -6.51 -30.27
CA GLU A 91 -9.10 -7.97 -30.09
C GLU A 91 -10.02 -8.46 -28.95
N ASP A 92 -10.29 -7.61 -27.95
CA ASP A 92 -11.33 -7.84 -26.94
C ASP A 92 -12.15 -6.56 -26.87
N GLU A 93 -13.47 -6.61 -27.04
CA GLU A 93 -14.42 -5.52 -26.81
C GLU A 93 -14.41 -5.10 -25.31
N GLN A 94 -13.23 -4.72 -24.81
CA GLN A 94 -13.10 -4.21 -23.46
C GLN A 94 -13.83 -2.88 -23.40
N SER A 95 -14.84 -2.77 -22.55
CA SER A 95 -15.55 -1.52 -22.38
C SER A 95 -14.58 -0.42 -21.91
N ASP A 96 -14.81 0.83 -22.29
CA ASP A 96 -14.00 1.97 -21.87
C ASP A 96 -13.83 2.03 -20.35
N ASP A 97 -14.89 1.71 -19.60
CA ASP A 97 -14.86 1.63 -18.13
C ASP A 97 -13.90 0.55 -17.64
N GLU A 98 -13.84 -0.60 -18.28
CA GLU A 98 -12.90 -1.67 -17.93
C GLU A 98 -11.46 -1.29 -18.22
N LEU A 99 -11.20 -0.60 -19.34
CA LEU A 99 -9.88 -0.08 -19.66
C LEU A 99 -9.44 0.93 -18.57
N ARG A 100 -10.28 1.90 -18.21
CA ARG A 100 -10.00 2.88 -17.17
C ARG A 100 -9.75 2.23 -15.81
N LEU A 101 -10.58 1.26 -15.41
CA LEU A 101 -10.40 0.51 -14.17
C LEU A 101 -9.14 -0.34 -14.15
N SER A 102 -8.70 -0.88 -15.28
CA SER A 102 -7.47 -1.66 -15.36
C SER A 102 -6.23 -0.77 -15.46
N PHE A 103 -6.35 0.38 -16.10
CA PHE A 103 -5.29 1.38 -16.22
C PHE A 103 -4.94 2.00 -14.87
N ALA A 104 -5.95 2.48 -14.14
CA ALA A 104 -5.81 3.14 -12.83
C ALA A 104 -6.76 2.52 -11.79
N PRO A 105 -6.50 1.30 -11.29
CA PRO A 105 -7.37 0.66 -10.32
C PRO A 105 -7.59 1.52 -9.09
N PRO A 106 -8.86 1.70 -8.64
CA PRO A 106 -9.15 2.45 -7.43
C PRO A 106 -8.41 1.93 -6.20
N GLY A 107 -7.96 2.85 -5.36
CA GLY A 107 -7.32 2.57 -4.08
C GLY A 107 -8.29 1.97 -3.04
N PRO A 108 -7.79 1.65 -1.84
CA PRO A 108 -8.58 1.06 -0.76
C PRO A 108 -9.36 2.08 0.08
N CYS A 109 -9.48 3.34 -0.35
CA CYS A 109 -10.21 4.36 0.39
C CYS A 109 -11.70 4.03 0.48
N TYR A 110 -12.30 4.25 1.65
CA TYR A 110 -13.72 4.05 1.93
C TYR A 110 -14.30 5.27 2.66
N VAL A 111 -15.62 5.44 2.61
CA VAL A 111 -16.31 6.66 3.07
C VAL A 111 -15.97 7.05 4.51
N ALA A 112 -15.93 6.09 5.43
CA ALA A 112 -15.67 6.33 6.84
C ALA A 112 -14.16 6.42 7.19
N LEU A 113 -13.25 6.34 6.21
CA LEU A 113 -11.80 6.34 6.46
C LEU A 113 -11.35 7.67 7.10
N LYS A 114 -10.63 7.54 8.20
CA LYS A 114 -9.94 8.62 8.90
C LYS A 114 -8.47 8.28 9.14
N ASN A 115 -7.65 9.29 9.40
CA ASN A 115 -6.29 9.05 9.89
C ASN A 115 -6.33 8.39 11.27
N ASN A 116 -5.34 7.54 11.54
CA ASN A 116 -5.14 6.88 12.83
C ASN A 116 -3.90 7.40 13.59
N VAL A 117 -3.22 8.37 13.00
CA VAL A 117 -2.10 9.15 13.55
C VAL A 117 -2.54 10.60 13.54
N SER A 118 -2.25 11.35 14.62
CA SER A 118 -2.63 12.76 14.76
C SER A 118 -2.14 13.63 13.60
N THR A 119 -2.95 14.59 13.12
CA THR A 119 -2.53 15.60 12.16
C THR A 119 -1.29 16.37 12.63
N ILE A 120 -1.07 16.48 13.94
CA ILE A 120 0.14 17.09 14.51
C ILE A 120 1.40 16.31 14.11
N GLU A 121 1.33 14.98 14.13
CA GLU A 121 2.43 14.10 13.70
C GLU A 121 2.52 14.00 12.17
N MET A 122 1.50 14.44 11.45
CA MET A 122 1.43 14.39 9.98
C MET A 122 1.74 15.74 9.32
N GLU A 123 1.95 16.83 10.09
CA GLU A 123 2.25 18.14 9.56
C GLU A 123 3.66 18.20 8.97
N THR A 124 3.76 18.44 7.67
CA THR A 124 5.03 18.54 6.96
C THR A 124 5.60 19.96 7.04
N THR A 125 6.92 20.10 6.80
CA THR A 125 7.54 21.43 6.70
C THR A 125 7.14 22.18 5.43
N ALA A 126 6.68 21.44 4.42
CA ALA A 126 6.24 22.00 3.14
C ALA A 126 4.82 22.59 3.18
N GLN A 127 3.98 22.15 4.12
CA GLN A 127 2.59 22.55 4.23
C GLN A 127 2.11 22.48 5.68
N ALA A 128 1.60 23.58 6.20
CA ALA A 128 0.90 23.61 7.48
C ALA A 128 -0.60 23.23 7.27
N TRP A 129 -1.20 22.65 8.31
CA TRP A 129 -2.65 22.46 8.33
C TRP A 129 -3.39 23.80 8.40
N LYS A 130 -4.60 23.84 7.85
CA LYS A 130 -5.48 25.00 8.04
C LYS A 130 -5.78 25.18 9.52
N ALA A 131 -5.89 26.44 9.98
CA ALA A 131 -6.23 26.74 11.37
C ALA A 131 -7.56 26.06 11.76
N GLY A 132 -7.57 25.40 12.92
CA GLY A 132 -8.74 24.66 13.42
C GLY A 132 -8.90 23.25 12.88
N THR A 133 -7.95 22.72 12.09
CA THR A 133 -7.98 21.32 11.68
C THR A 133 -7.89 20.40 12.90
N GLU A 134 -8.84 19.45 13.00
CA GLU A 134 -8.87 18.45 14.07
C GLU A 134 -7.72 17.44 13.96
N GLU A 135 -7.40 16.74 15.06
CA GLU A 135 -6.34 15.72 15.06
C GLU A 135 -6.69 14.48 14.22
N PHE A 136 -7.98 14.14 14.14
CA PHE A 136 -8.47 12.98 13.38
C PHE A 136 -9.55 13.41 12.39
N VAL A 137 -9.20 13.42 11.12
CA VAL A 137 -9.99 13.99 10.04
C VAL A 137 -10.39 12.93 9.01
N PRO A 138 -11.47 13.12 8.24
CA PRO A 138 -11.84 12.27 7.12
C PRO A 138 -10.79 12.28 6.00
N HIS A 139 -10.76 11.22 5.20
CA HIS A 139 -9.81 11.00 4.11
C HIS A 139 -9.68 12.19 3.14
N HIS A 140 -10.78 12.87 2.80
CA HIS A 140 -10.75 13.99 1.86
C HIS A 140 -9.91 15.17 2.38
N VAL A 141 -9.91 15.44 3.69
CA VAL A 141 -9.06 16.48 4.28
C VAL A 141 -7.58 16.17 4.09
N LEU A 142 -7.22 14.88 4.11
CA LEU A 142 -5.86 14.42 3.87
C LEU A 142 -5.48 14.50 2.38
N ALA A 143 -6.41 14.16 1.50
CA ALA A 143 -6.24 14.34 0.05
C ALA A 143 -6.07 15.83 -0.29
N ASP A 144 -6.93 16.71 0.24
CA ASP A 144 -6.85 18.17 0.08
C ASP A 144 -5.52 18.74 0.59
N TYR A 145 -5.01 18.20 1.70
CA TYR A 145 -3.70 18.60 2.23
C TYR A 145 -2.57 18.27 1.26
N ILE A 146 -2.55 17.06 0.69
CA ILE A 146 -1.53 16.63 -0.27
C ILE A 146 -1.60 17.48 -1.56
N GLN A 147 -2.80 17.70 -2.09
CA GLN A 147 -3.03 18.54 -3.26
C GLN A 147 -2.65 20.00 -2.98
N GLY A 148 -3.00 20.51 -1.79
CA GLY A 148 -2.61 21.83 -1.33
C GLY A 148 -1.09 22.00 -1.23
N ALA A 149 -0.39 20.99 -0.73
CA ALA A 149 1.09 20.98 -0.68
C ALA A 149 1.70 21.04 -2.09
N ALA A 150 1.15 20.27 -3.03
CA ALA A 150 1.60 20.31 -4.43
C ALA A 150 1.40 21.70 -5.06
N ALA A 151 0.23 22.32 -4.85
CA ALA A 151 -0.09 23.64 -5.36
C ALA A 151 0.78 24.75 -4.75
N ALA A 152 0.88 24.77 -3.41
CA ALA A 152 1.63 25.80 -2.67
C ALA A 152 3.13 25.79 -2.99
N ASN A 153 3.67 24.65 -3.40
CA ASN A 153 5.08 24.50 -3.77
C ASN A 153 5.33 24.46 -5.28
N ASN A 154 4.31 24.78 -6.11
CA ASN A 154 4.41 24.83 -7.56
C ASN A 154 4.94 23.56 -8.21
N VAL A 155 4.53 22.38 -7.71
CA VAL A 155 4.93 21.08 -8.27
C VAL A 155 3.83 20.40 -9.10
N ILE A 156 2.62 20.96 -9.17
CA ILE A 156 1.53 20.42 -9.99
C ILE A 156 1.93 20.34 -11.45
N GLU A 157 2.62 21.35 -11.98
CA GLU A 157 3.09 21.43 -13.36
C GLU A 157 4.11 20.34 -13.73
N ASN A 158 4.73 19.70 -12.72
CA ASN A 158 5.66 18.60 -12.89
C ASN A 158 4.96 17.24 -12.94
N ILE A 159 3.63 17.17 -12.68
CA ILE A 159 2.87 15.92 -12.60
C ILE A 159 2.18 15.65 -13.94
N GLN A 160 2.47 14.51 -14.53
CA GLN A 160 1.73 13.95 -15.64
C GLN A 160 0.67 13.01 -15.06
N PHE A 161 -0.57 13.50 -14.98
CA PHE A 161 -1.73 12.71 -14.57
C PHE A 161 -2.17 11.77 -15.70
N ASP A 162 -3.05 10.82 -15.36
CA ASP A 162 -3.54 9.81 -16.30
C ASP A 162 -2.39 9.12 -17.07
N THR A 163 -1.22 9.03 -16.41
CA THR A 163 0.02 8.51 -17.00
C THR A 163 0.59 7.39 -16.14
N ARG A 164 0.51 6.17 -16.64
CA ARG A 164 1.02 4.95 -15.97
C ARG A 164 2.42 4.61 -16.48
N VAL A 165 3.37 4.43 -15.57
CA VAL A 165 4.66 3.83 -15.88
C VAL A 165 4.45 2.34 -16.15
N THR A 166 4.89 1.87 -17.32
CA THR A 166 4.65 0.51 -17.82
C THR A 166 5.92 -0.35 -17.86
N ASP A 167 7.07 0.29 -17.95
CA ASP A 167 8.37 -0.38 -17.92
C ASP A 167 9.48 0.57 -17.49
N VAL A 168 10.47 0.04 -16.79
CA VAL A 168 11.66 0.78 -16.38
C VAL A 168 12.88 -0.11 -16.53
N VAL A 169 13.87 0.36 -17.29
CA VAL A 169 15.11 -0.37 -17.51
C VAL A 169 16.30 0.58 -17.32
N LYS A 170 17.37 0.08 -16.70
CA LYS A 170 18.64 0.78 -16.65
C LYS A 170 19.42 0.54 -17.93
N GLU A 171 19.68 1.61 -18.70
CA GLU A 171 20.50 1.58 -19.91
C GLU A 171 21.76 2.44 -19.71
N GLY A 172 22.90 1.79 -19.51
CA GLY A 172 24.14 2.47 -19.16
C GLY A 172 24.01 3.24 -17.84
N SER A 173 24.15 4.57 -17.89
CA SER A 173 24.00 5.43 -16.69
C SER A 173 22.61 6.01 -16.51
N ARG A 174 21.65 5.75 -17.42
CA ARG A 174 20.31 6.36 -17.39
C ARG A 174 19.22 5.34 -17.17
N TRP A 175 18.11 5.81 -16.64
CA TRP A 175 16.87 5.08 -16.49
C TRP A 175 15.94 5.41 -17.65
N ARG A 176 15.68 4.43 -18.50
CA ARG A 176 14.64 4.50 -19.52
C ARG A 176 13.32 4.17 -18.91
N VAL A 177 12.39 5.11 -18.97
CA VAL A 177 11.03 5.00 -18.39
C VAL A 177 10.04 5.00 -19.55
N GLU A 178 9.30 3.90 -19.70
CA GLU A 178 8.17 3.80 -20.62
C GLU A 178 6.87 4.12 -19.90
N THR A 179 6.01 4.89 -20.55
CA THR A 179 4.71 5.28 -20.00
C THR A 179 3.59 5.01 -20.99
N ALA A 180 2.40 4.79 -20.46
CA ALA A 180 1.15 4.86 -21.20
C ALA A 180 0.31 5.99 -20.62
N GLU A 181 -0.19 6.88 -21.46
CA GLU A 181 -1.10 7.96 -21.10
C GLU A 181 -2.51 7.62 -21.57
N LEU A 182 -3.48 7.76 -20.67
CA LEU A 182 -4.89 7.57 -20.95
C LEU A 182 -5.50 8.91 -21.36
N THR A 183 -5.85 9.05 -22.63
CA THR A 183 -6.44 10.27 -23.21
C THR A 183 -7.87 10.02 -23.67
N GLY A 184 -8.60 11.10 -23.99
CA GLY A 184 -9.99 11.02 -24.45
C GLY A 184 -11.03 11.11 -23.34
N VAL A 185 -12.28 11.20 -23.73
CA VAL A 185 -13.44 11.25 -22.82
C VAL A 185 -13.92 9.82 -22.50
N PRO A 186 -14.65 9.61 -21.39
CA PRO A 186 -15.34 8.35 -21.16
C PRO A 186 -16.18 7.95 -22.38
N SER A 187 -16.06 6.73 -22.86
CA SER A 187 -16.55 6.13 -24.12
C SER A 187 -15.66 6.25 -25.35
N GLU A 188 -14.57 7.01 -25.30
CA GLU A 188 -13.60 7.15 -26.40
C GLU A 188 -12.16 7.25 -25.85
N SER A 189 -11.81 6.37 -24.91
CA SER A 189 -10.46 6.33 -24.34
C SER A 189 -9.43 5.82 -25.33
N ASN A 190 -8.27 6.47 -25.37
CA ASN A 190 -7.12 6.06 -26.16
C ASN A 190 -5.90 5.95 -25.25
N LEU A 191 -4.97 5.05 -25.60
CA LEU A 191 -3.68 4.92 -24.94
C LEU A 191 -2.59 5.43 -25.88
N SER A 192 -1.78 6.38 -25.42
CA SER A 192 -0.55 6.78 -26.07
C SER A 192 0.67 6.32 -25.29
N ARG A 193 1.79 6.04 -25.96
CA ARG A 193 3.05 5.66 -25.33
C ARG A 193 4.07 6.77 -25.45
N ASP A 194 4.86 6.94 -24.41
CA ASP A 194 6.03 7.81 -24.41
C ASP A 194 7.22 7.10 -23.74
N VAL A 195 8.42 7.50 -24.12
CA VAL A 195 9.67 6.96 -23.56
C VAL A 195 10.60 8.12 -23.26
N LYS A 196 11.04 8.22 -22.00
CA LYS A 196 11.99 9.25 -21.56
C LYS A 196 13.11 8.66 -20.73
N ASP A 197 14.28 9.29 -20.84
CA ASP A 197 15.45 8.91 -20.07
C ASP A 197 15.69 9.90 -18.92
N PHE A 198 16.04 9.34 -17.76
CA PHE A 198 16.32 10.09 -16.54
C PHE A 198 17.65 9.67 -15.92
N ASP A 199 18.27 10.56 -15.15
CA ASP A 199 19.49 10.25 -14.43
C ASP A 199 19.23 9.49 -13.13
N ALA A 200 18.06 9.70 -12.51
CA ALA A 200 17.62 9.00 -11.31
C ALA A 200 16.12 8.67 -11.35
N LEU A 201 15.73 7.67 -10.58
CA LEU A 201 14.36 7.19 -10.46
C LEU A 201 13.94 7.09 -9.00
N VAL A 202 12.78 7.66 -8.67
CA VAL A 202 12.15 7.60 -7.34
C VAL A 202 10.86 6.80 -7.42
N ILE A 203 10.80 5.69 -6.69
CA ILE A 203 9.61 4.87 -6.55
C ILE A 203 8.83 5.35 -5.32
N ALA A 204 7.66 5.93 -5.56
CA ALA A 204 6.76 6.50 -4.55
C ALA A 204 5.33 5.95 -4.67
N THR A 205 5.20 4.71 -5.16
CA THR A 205 3.93 4.06 -5.51
C THR A 205 3.09 3.63 -4.30
N GLY A 206 3.65 3.68 -3.09
CA GLY A 206 3.03 3.09 -1.91
C GLY A 206 2.98 1.56 -1.95
N HIS A 207 2.30 0.94 -0.97
CA HIS A 207 2.26 -0.52 -0.83
C HIS A 207 0.85 -1.07 -0.53
N TYR A 208 -0.23 -0.31 -0.85
CA TYR A 208 -1.63 -0.74 -0.63
C TYR A 208 -2.40 -0.85 -1.96
N HIS A 209 -1.77 -1.39 -3.01
CA HIS A 209 -2.40 -1.52 -4.32
C HIS A 209 -2.53 -2.96 -4.80
N ALA A 210 -1.56 -3.85 -4.60
CA ALA A 210 -1.59 -5.24 -5.02
C ALA A 210 -2.15 -6.15 -3.90
N PRO A 211 -3.40 -6.64 -3.97
CA PRO A 211 -3.99 -7.49 -2.94
C PRO A 211 -3.18 -8.78 -2.72
N ASN A 212 -2.97 -9.15 -1.46
CA ASN A 212 -2.42 -10.44 -1.10
C ASN A 212 -3.56 -11.40 -0.70
N VAL A 213 -3.89 -12.33 -1.56
CA VAL A 213 -4.88 -13.37 -1.29
C VAL A 213 -4.16 -14.71 -1.17
N PRO A 214 -3.96 -15.22 0.06
CA PRO A 214 -3.30 -16.51 0.26
C PRO A 214 -4.17 -17.66 -0.28
N GLU A 215 -3.51 -18.75 -0.59
CA GLU A 215 -4.19 -20.00 -0.89
C GLU A 215 -4.90 -20.51 0.37
N MET A 216 -6.20 -20.78 0.25
CA MET A 216 -7.03 -21.37 1.31
C MET A 216 -7.91 -22.47 0.71
N PRO A 217 -7.89 -23.69 1.30
CA PRO A 217 -8.66 -24.83 0.75
C PRO A 217 -10.14 -24.48 0.54
N GLY A 218 -10.65 -24.67 -0.69
CA GLY A 218 -12.03 -24.45 -1.09
C GLY A 218 -12.44 -22.98 -1.33
N LEU A 219 -11.56 -22.00 -1.07
CA LEU A 219 -11.89 -20.59 -1.31
C LEU A 219 -12.16 -20.27 -2.77
N GLU A 220 -11.38 -20.84 -3.69
CA GLU A 220 -11.51 -20.61 -5.12
C GLU A 220 -12.88 -21.05 -5.63
N ASP A 221 -13.36 -22.23 -5.23
CA ASP A 221 -14.70 -22.75 -5.58
C ASP A 221 -15.81 -21.81 -5.09
N TRP A 222 -15.65 -21.27 -3.87
CA TRP A 222 -16.60 -20.31 -3.31
C TRP A 222 -16.61 -19.00 -4.08
N VAL A 223 -15.44 -18.48 -4.48
CA VAL A 223 -15.34 -17.25 -5.28
C VAL A 223 -15.95 -17.45 -6.67
N GLN A 224 -15.71 -18.59 -7.31
CA GLN A 224 -16.28 -18.90 -8.62
C GLN A 224 -17.82 -18.98 -8.57
N ALA A 225 -18.36 -19.61 -7.52
CA ALA A 225 -19.80 -19.73 -7.36
C ALA A 225 -20.50 -18.43 -6.91
N PHE A 226 -19.85 -17.64 -6.04
CA PHE A 226 -20.41 -16.43 -5.41
C PHE A 226 -19.46 -15.23 -5.47
N PRO A 227 -19.03 -14.75 -6.65
CA PRO A 227 -18.01 -13.71 -6.79
C PRO A 227 -18.43 -12.37 -6.19
N SER A 228 -19.73 -12.07 -6.11
CA SER A 228 -20.26 -10.85 -5.50
C SER A 228 -20.21 -10.85 -3.97
N ARG A 229 -19.93 -12.00 -3.36
CA ARG A 229 -19.98 -12.18 -1.89
C ARG A 229 -18.61 -12.40 -1.25
N ILE A 230 -17.56 -12.63 -2.05
CA ILE A 230 -16.22 -12.93 -1.56
C ILE A 230 -15.22 -12.05 -2.28
N TRP A 231 -14.56 -11.16 -1.57
CA TRP A 231 -13.64 -10.21 -2.17
C TRP A 231 -12.64 -9.64 -1.17
N HIS A 232 -11.57 -9.03 -1.69
CA HIS A 232 -10.53 -8.41 -0.88
C HIS A 232 -10.96 -7.05 -0.34
N SER A 233 -10.51 -6.67 0.86
CA SER A 233 -10.82 -5.39 1.54
C SER A 233 -10.50 -4.13 0.72
N LYS A 234 -9.67 -4.20 -0.30
CA LYS A 234 -9.46 -3.11 -1.29
C LYS A 234 -10.76 -2.64 -1.94
N ARG A 235 -11.78 -3.51 -2.02
CA ARG A 235 -13.08 -3.21 -2.63
C ARG A 235 -14.11 -2.64 -1.67
N TYR A 236 -13.83 -2.61 -0.38
CA TYR A 236 -14.74 -2.03 0.61
C TYR A 236 -14.91 -0.54 0.39
N ARG A 237 -16.16 -0.04 0.46
CA ARG A 237 -16.49 1.39 0.28
C ARG A 237 -17.34 1.96 1.39
N ARG A 238 -18.37 1.25 1.83
CA ARG A 238 -19.35 1.70 2.84
C ARG A 238 -20.05 0.53 3.52
N SER A 239 -20.64 0.78 4.68
CA SER A 239 -21.28 -0.23 5.51
C SER A 239 -22.75 -0.50 5.19
N ASP A 240 -23.46 0.43 4.56
CA ASP A 240 -24.90 0.36 4.30
C ASP A 240 -25.34 -0.91 3.51
N ALA A 241 -24.48 -1.40 2.61
CA ALA A 241 -24.74 -2.62 1.85
C ALA A 241 -24.77 -3.92 2.69
N PHE A 242 -24.42 -3.85 3.99
CA PHE A 242 -24.30 -5.03 4.88
C PHE A 242 -25.37 -5.08 5.94
N GLU A 243 -26.44 -4.28 5.82
CA GLU A 243 -27.52 -4.23 6.81
C GLU A 243 -28.12 -5.62 7.03
N GLY A 244 -28.17 -6.04 8.29
CA GLY A 244 -28.73 -7.34 8.70
C GLY A 244 -27.95 -8.58 8.29
N GLN A 245 -26.76 -8.43 7.68
CA GLN A 245 -25.95 -9.56 7.19
C GLN A 245 -24.95 -10.06 8.23
N ASN A 246 -24.59 -11.35 8.13
CA ASN A 246 -23.45 -11.94 8.83
C ASN A 246 -22.21 -11.84 7.94
N VAL A 247 -21.18 -11.15 8.42
CA VAL A 247 -19.97 -10.84 7.66
C VAL A 247 -18.76 -11.52 8.29
N LEU A 248 -18.00 -12.25 7.49
CA LEU A 248 -16.71 -12.80 7.89
C LEU A 248 -15.56 -11.93 7.37
N LEU A 249 -14.73 -11.44 8.28
CA LEU A 249 -13.48 -10.73 7.98
C LEU A 249 -12.31 -11.69 8.18
N VAL A 250 -11.52 -11.94 7.13
CA VAL A 250 -10.36 -12.84 7.19
C VAL A 250 -9.09 -12.02 7.43
N GLY A 251 -8.54 -12.11 8.63
CA GLY A 251 -7.42 -11.32 9.11
C GLY A 251 -7.82 -10.38 10.24
N ALA A 252 -6.85 -9.97 11.07
CA ALA A 252 -7.09 -9.20 12.29
C ALA A 252 -6.22 -7.93 12.39
N GLY A 253 -5.75 -7.42 11.24
CA GLY A 253 -5.00 -6.17 11.13
C GLY A 253 -5.89 -4.92 11.15
N VAL A 254 -5.29 -3.78 10.78
CA VAL A 254 -5.96 -2.46 10.81
C VAL A 254 -7.21 -2.44 9.94
N SER A 255 -7.13 -2.86 8.67
CA SER A 255 -8.30 -2.86 7.76
C SER A 255 -9.48 -3.65 8.31
N SER A 256 -9.21 -4.83 8.91
CA SER A 256 -10.25 -5.67 9.48
C SER A 256 -10.93 -5.03 10.69
N VAL A 257 -10.16 -4.40 11.58
CA VAL A 257 -10.73 -3.70 12.76
C VAL A 257 -11.51 -2.46 12.33
N ASP A 258 -11.03 -1.71 11.36
CA ASP A 258 -11.71 -0.52 10.88
C ASP A 258 -13.02 -0.86 10.15
N ILE A 259 -13.02 -1.87 9.28
CA ILE A 259 -14.24 -2.39 8.63
C ILE A 259 -15.21 -2.94 9.68
N ALA A 260 -14.72 -3.70 10.68
CA ALA A 260 -15.59 -4.19 11.75
C ALA A 260 -16.29 -3.05 12.51
N LYS A 261 -15.57 -1.95 12.79
CA LYS A 261 -16.14 -0.77 13.44
C LYS A 261 -17.20 -0.06 12.57
N ASP A 262 -16.93 0.06 11.27
CA ASP A 262 -17.87 0.67 10.32
C ASP A 262 -19.14 -0.19 10.16
N LEU A 263 -19.02 -1.52 10.28
CA LEU A 263 -20.12 -2.47 10.30
C LEU A 263 -20.84 -2.55 11.67
N GLY A 264 -20.29 -1.89 12.69
CA GLY A 264 -20.87 -1.84 14.05
C GLY A 264 -22.26 -1.20 14.04
N GLY A 265 -23.28 -1.95 14.46
CA GLY A 265 -24.68 -1.48 14.46
C GLY A 265 -25.39 -1.54 13.10
N VAL A 266 -24.72 -1.97 12.04
CA VAL A 266 -25.29 -2.15 10.70
C VAL A 266 -25.44 -3.64 10.38
N ALA A 267 -24.35 -4.39 10.42
CA ALA A 267 -24.36 -5.84 10.23
C ALA A 267 -25.03 -6.55 11.41
N ALA A 268 -25.70 -7.69 11.16
CA ALA A 268 -26.27 -8.53 12.20
C ALA A 268 -25.18 -9.11 13.11
N ALA A 269 -24.11 -9.64 12.51
CA ALA A 269 -22.92 -10.09 13.22
C ALA A 269 -21.67 -9.97 12.32
N VAL A 270 -20.52 -9.71 12.95
CA VAL A 270 -19.21 -9.66 12.29
C VAL A 270 -18.28 -10.68 12.94
N PHE A 271 -17.73 -11.59 12.13
CA PHE A 271 -16.75 -12.59 12.58
C PHE A 271 -15.39 -12.21 12.09
N GLN A 272 -14.44 -11.95 12.99
CA GLN A 272 -13.06 -11.64 12.61
C GLN A 272 -12.16 -12.85 12.84
N SER A 273 -11.73 -13.49 11.76
CA SER A 273 -10.83 -14.64 11.83
C SER A 273 -9.36 -14.18 12.02
N SER A 274 -8.70 -14.80 12.98
CA SER A 274 -7.29 -14.54 13.33
C SER A 274 -6.51 -15.84 13.49
N ARG A 275 -5.24 -15.82 13.00
CA ARG A 275 -4.26 -16.89 13.22
C ARG A 275 -3.35 -16.61 14.42
N GLY A 276 -3.60 -15.53 15.18
CA GLY A 276 -2.72 -15.09 16.27
C GLY A 276 -1.42 -14.43 15.79
N GLY A 277 -1.46 -13.70 14.70
CA GLY A 277 -0.29 -13.02 14.13
C GLY A 277 0.19 -11.83 14.96
N MET A 278 1.50 -11.52 14.88
CA MET A 278 2.12 -10.41 15.66
C MET A 278 1.57 -9.02 15.28
N TYR A 279 0.88 -8.90 14.16
CA TYR A 279 0.24 -7.67 13.68
C TYR A 279 -1.26 -7.61 13.96
N ASP A 280 -1.80 -8.62 14.65
CA ASP A 280 -3.19 -8.62 15.05
C ASP A 280 -3.45 -7.49 16.06
N LEU A 281 -4.51 -6.74 15.84
CA LEU A 281 -4.97 -5.75 16.78
C LEU A 281 -5.81 -6.44 17.90
N PRO A 282 -5.84 -5.88 19.12
CA PRO A 282 -6.61 -6.47 20.22
C PRO A 282 -8.10 -6.62 19.90
N SER A 283 -8.71 -7.74 20.32
CA SER A 283 -10.11 -8.05 20.04
C SER A 283 -11.10 -7.08 20.74
N HIS A 284 -10.72 -6.47 21.86
CA HIS A 284 -11.57 -5.47 22.53
C HIS A 284 -11.78 -4.18 21.71
N LEU A 285 -11.05 -4.00 20.59
CA LEU A 285 -11.30 -2.91 19.65
C LEU A 285 -12.47 -3.19 18.70
N LEU A 286 -12.97 -4.41 18.69
CA LEU A 286 -14.14 -4.80 17.90
C LEU A 286 -15.42 -4.22 18.52
N PRO A 287 -16.44 -3.88 17.69
CA PRO A 287 -17.74 -3.44 18.18
C PRO A 287 -18.52 -4.59 18.88
N ASP A 288 -19.64 -4.25 19.51
CA ASP A 288 -20.44 -5.19 20.31
C ASP A 288 -21.09 -6.31 19.49
N ASN A 289 -21.34 -6.09 18.21
CA ASN A 289 -21.86 -7.09 17.27
C ASN A 289 -20.78 -7.93 16.58
N ALA A 290 -19.50 -7.79 16.97
CA ALA A 290 -18.40 -8.51 16.37
C ALA A 290 -17.71 -9.45 17.35
N ALA A 291 -17.27 -10.62 16.87
CA ALA A 291 -16.53 -11.62 17.64
C ALA A 291 -15.20 -12.00 16.93
N ARG A 292 -14.15 -12.25 17.74
CA ARG A 292 -12.92 -12.86 17.25
C ARG A 292 -13.09 -14.37 17.19
N VAL A 293 -12.77 -14.96 16.04
CA VAL A 293 -12.75 -16.42 15.84
C VAL A 293 -11.35 -16.87 15.41
N GLU A 294 -11.09 -18.18 15.51
CA GLU A 294 -9.82 -18.78 15.13
C GLU A 294 -9.57 -18.70 13.62
N GLY A 295 -8.38 -19.09 13.19
CA GLY A 295 -8.01 -19.16 11.77
C GLY A 295 -8.91 -20.11 10.98
N ILE A 296 -9.07 -19.84 9.70
CA ILE A 296 -9.83 -20.70 8.79
C ILE A 296 -8.96 -21.88 8.40
N ARG A 297 -9.53 -23.10 8.49
CA ARG A 297 -8.93 -24.32 7.97
C ARG A 297 -9.32 -24.56 6.52
N SER A 298 -10.62 -24.44 6.21
CA SER A 298 -11.16 -24.68 4.88
C SER A 298 -12.51 -24.02 4.67
N PHE A 299 -12.80 -23.76 3.42
CA PHE A 299 -14.14 -23.52 2.89
C PHE A 299 -14.66 -24.85 2.37
N GLU A 300 -15.73 -25.39 2.97
CA GLU A 300 -16.25 -26.70 2.60
C GLU A 300 -16.95 -26.65 1.23
N ALA A 301 -17.09 -27.80 0.58
CA ALA A 301 -17.79 -27.91 -0.69
C ALA A 301 -19.20 -27.34 -0.56
N LEU A 302 -19.62 -26.57 -1.56
CA LEU A 302 -20.95 -25.97 -1.61
C LEU A 302 -22.01 -27.06 -1.86
N SER A 303 -23.13 -26.98 -1.16
CA SER A 303 -24.27 -27.86 -1.36
C SER A 303 -25.15 -27.49 -2.57
N GLY A 304 -24.85 -26.37 -3.23
CA GLY A 304 -25.55 -25.87 -4.41
C GLY A 304 -25.00 -24.52 -4.88
N ALA A 305 -25.44 -24.05 -6.02
CA ALA A 305 -25.06 -22.76 -6.61
C ALA A 305 -26.09 -21.63 -6.34
N VAL A 306 -27.07 -21.87 -5.48
CA VAL A 306 -28.14 -20.92 -5.16
C VAL A 306 -28.03 -20.52 -3.70
N PHE A 307 -28.24 -19.24 -3.39
CA PHE A 307 -28.23 -18.75 -2.02
C PHE A 307 -29.26 -19.47 -1.15
N SER A 308 -28.97 -19.58 0.14
CA SER A 308 -29.92 -20.03 1.15
C SER A 308 -31.14 -19.08 1.23
N GLU A 309 -32.25 -19.51 1.86
CA GLU A 309 -33.48 -18.70 1.96
C GLU A 309 -33.26 -17.35 2.62
N ASP A 310 -32.30 -17.26 3.57
CA ASP A 310 -31.91 -16.03 4.24
C ASP A 310 -30.92 -15.17 3.43
N GLY A 311 -30.54 -15.59 2.22
CA GLY A 311 -29.57 -14.91 1.34
C GLY A 311 -28.11 -15.19 1.68
N SER A 312 -27.82 -16.10 2.62
CA SER A 312 -26.43 -16.51 2.94
C SER A 312 -25.85 -17.46 1.88
N ILE A 313 -24.52 -17.60 1.87
CA ILE A 313 -23.81 -18.55 1.03
C ILE A 313 -24.10 -19.97 1.54
N PRO A 314 -24.54 -20.90 0.68
CA PRO A 314 -24.95 -22.26 1.09
C PRO A 314 -23.72 -23.17 1.31
N GLY A 315 -22.89 -22.82 2.26
CA GLY A 315 -21.67 -23.55 2.58
C GLY A 315 -21.24 -23.35 4.03
N THR A 316 -20.28 -24.12 4.44
CA THR A 316 -19.75 -24.15 5.80
C THR A 316 -18.27 -23.77 5.77
N ILE A 317 -17.83 -22.93 6.71
CA ILE A 317 -16.44 -22.57 6.91
C ILE A 317 -15.93 -23.28 8.17
N THR A 318 -14.93 -24.14 8.03
CA THR A 318 -14.31 -24.87 9.14
C THR A 318 -13.13 -24.07 9.68
N LEU A 319 -13.17 -23.77 10.98
CA LEU A 319 -12.09 -23.11 11.71
C LEU A 319 -11.00 -24.12 12.11
N THR A 320 -9.83 -23.63 12.50
CA THR A 320 -8.69 -24.48 12.95
C THR A 320 -9.02 -25.29 14.19
N SER A 321 -9.94 -24.82 15.05
CA SER A 321 -10.48 -25.57 16.19
C SER A 321 -11.41 -26.73 15.81
N GLY A 322 -11.88 -26.78 14.56
CA GLY A 322 -12.93 -27.70 14.10
C GLY A 322 -14.36 -27.17 14.26
N LYS A 323 -14.54 -26.00 14.88
CA LYS A 323 -15.84 -25.30 14.86
C LYS A 323 -16.22 -24.91 13.45
N LYS A 324 -17.53 -24.83 13.18
CA LYS A 324 -18.08 -24.51 11.87
C LYS A 324 -18.87 -23.21 11.91
N LEU A 325 -18.69 -22.35 10.92
CA LEU A 325 -19.49 -21.16 10.69
C LEU A 325 -20.39 -21.38 9.47
N CYS A 326 -21.65 -21.08 9.61
CA CYS A 326 -22.68 -21.13 8.58
C CYS A 326 -23.40 -19.80 8.48
N ASN A 327 -24.35 -19.69 7.56
CA ASN A 327 -25.18 -18.50 7.36
C ASN A 327 -24.34 -17.23 7.19
N ILE A 328 -23.17 -17.35 6.53
CA ILE A 328 -22.32 -16.21 6.20
C ILE A 328 -22.79 -15.60 4.88
N HIS A 329 -23.06 -14.31 4.87
CA HIS A 329 -23.56 -13.59 3.70
C HIS A 329 -22.43 -12.97 2.88
N GLN A 330 -21.34 -12.56 3.53
CA GLN A 330 -20.18 -11.91 2.90
C GLN A 330 -18.88 -12.40 3.53
N VAL A 331 -17.86 -12.58 2.71
CA VAL A 331 -16.48 -12.84 3.16
C VAL A 331 -15.56 -11.74 2.63
N ILE A 332 -14.95 -10.97 3.53
CA ILE A 332 -14.02 -9.90 3.17
C ILE A 332 -12.60 -10.32 3.57
N LEU A 333 -11.73 -10.47 2.59
CA LEU A 333 -10.34 -10.86 2.79
C LEU A 333 -9.52 -9.62 3.20
N CYS A 334 -9.24 -9.48 4.49
CA CYS A 334 -8.39 -8.43 5.06
C CYS A 334 -6.96 -8.93 5.22
N THR A 335 -6.42 -9.57 4.21
CA THR A 335 -5.17 -10.33 4.22
C THR A 335 -3.95 -9.49 3.84
N GLY A 336 -4.16 -8.18 3.59
CA GLY A 336 -3.10 -7.22 3.30
C GLY A 336 -2.72 -7.17 1.83
N TYR A 337 -1.53 -6.62 1.58
CA TYR A 337 -1.07 -6.31 0.23
C TYR A 337 0.37 -6.81 0.03
N HIS A 338 0.73 -7.07 -1.20
CA HIS A 338 2.10 -7.28 -1.62
C HIS A 338 2.81 -5.95 -1.88
N VAL A 339 4.08 -5.89 -1.53
CA VAL A 339 5.03 -4.99 -2.19
C VAL A 339 5.15 -5.47 -3.63
N SER A 340 4.93 -4.57 -4.59
CA SER A 340 4.87 -4.92 -6.01
C SER A 340 5.27 -3.74 -6.88
N PHE A 341 6.16 -4.01 -7.84
CA PHE A 341 6.62 -3.06 -8.85
C PHE A 341 6.53 -3.72 -10.23
N PRO A 342 5.33 -3.92 -10.79
CA PRO A 342 5.12 -4.73 -12.01
C PRO A 342 5.83 -4.16 -13.25
N PHE A 343 6.16 -2.87 -13.23
CA PHE A 343 6.95 -2.17 -14.26
C PHE A 343 8.49 -2.35 -14.10
N MET A 344 8.93 -3.11 -13.09
CA MET A 344 10.34 -3.42 -12.78
C MET A 344 10.53 -4.93 -12.59
N ARG A 345 10.00 -5.73 -13.48
CA ARG A 345 9.92 -7.21 -13.35
C ARG A 345 11.27 -7.88 -13.17
N GLN A 346 12.32 -7.33 -13.77
CA GLN A 346 13.68 -7.85 -13.65
C GLN A 346 14.23 -7.84 -12.21
N TYR A 347 13.57 -7.13 -11.30
CA TYR A 347 13.93 -7.08 -9.87
C TYR A 347 13.01 -7.93 -8.99
N HIS A 348 12.10 -8.72 -9.58
CA HIS A 348 11.25 -9.66 -8.87
C HIS A 348 11.79 -11.08 -8.97
N SER A 349 11.71 -11.83 -7.87
CA SER A 349 11.98 -13.26 -7.80
C SER A 349 10.83 -13.94 -7.04
N ASP A 350 9.65 -14.00 -7.68
CA ASP A 350 8.45 -14.58 -7.09
C ASP A 350 8.70 -16.03 -6.65
N GLY A 351 8.19 -16.39 -5.47
CA GLY A 351 8.34 -17.74 -4.93
C GLY A 351 9.67 -18.02 -4.23
N VAL A 352 10.59 -17.04 -4.18
CA VAL A 352 11.80 -17.10 -3.36
C VAL A 352 11.47 -16.59 -1.95
N GLU A 353 11.97 -17.26 -0.91
CA GLU A 353 11.79 -16.79 0.46
C GLU A 353 12.67 -15.55 0.73
N PRO A 354 12.24 -14.64 1.63
CA PRO A 354 12.98 -13.40 1.90
C PRO A 354 14.44 -13.62 2.35
N GLU A 355 14.71 -14.72 3.03
CA GLU A 355 16.03 -15.12 3.52
C GLU A 355 16.99 -15.52 2.39
N ASP A 356 16.44 -15.94 1.24
CA ASP A 356 17.18 -16.42 0.06
C ASP A 356 17.29 -15.35 -1.02
N ALA A 357 16.89 -14.11 -0.72
CA ALA A 357 16.99 -12.98 -1.64
C ALA A 357 18.45 -12.70 -2.00
N ASP A 358 18.78 -12.67 -3.29
CA ASP A 358 20.11 -12.27 -3.76
C ASP A 358 20.36 -10.76 -3.61
N GLU A 359 21.59 -10.32 -3.94
CA GLU A 359 22.04 -8.93 -3.74
C GLU A 359 21.44 -7.92 -4.73
N HIS A 360 20.66 -8.36 -5.72
CA HIS A 360 20.07 -7.52 -6.75
C HIS A 360 18.54 -7.52 -6.73
N VAL A 361 17.91 -8.51 -6.13
CA VAL A 361 16.45 -8.61 -6.08
C VAL A 361 15.85 -7.53 -5.19
N LEU A 362 14.72 -6.97 -5.61
CA LEU A 362 13.95 -6.03 -4.81
C LEU A 362 12.74 -6.69 -4.14
N VAL A 363 12.09 -7.63 -4.80
CA VAL A 363 10.87 -8.26 -4.30
C VAL A 363 10.95 -9.78 -4.48
N THR A 364 10.67 -10.52 -3.41
CA THR A 364 10.51 -11.98 -3.42
C THR A 364 9.03 -12.34 -3.23
N ASN A 365 8.61 -12.71 -2.04
CA ASN A 365 7.22 -13.09 -1.74
C ASN A 365 6.27 -11.89 -1.46
N GLY A 366 6.71 -10.66 -1.73
CA GLY A 366 5.90 -9.44 -1.60
C GLY A 366 5.79 -8.89 -0.17
N GLN A 367 6.57 -9.36 0.79
CA GLN A 367 6.54 -8.85 2.17
C GLN A 367 7.46 -7.65 2.39
N VAL A 368 8.55 -7.55 1.64
CA VAL A 368 9.62 -6.54 1.82
C VAL A 368 10.14 -6.01 0.49
N THR A 369 10.80 -4.85 0.54
CA THR A 369 11.68 -4.35 -0.52
C THR A 369 13.12 -4.60 -0.08
N HIS A 370 13.81 -5.53 -0.75
CA HIS A 370 15.16 -5.95 -0.39
C HIS A 370 16.23 -4.96 -0.82
N ASN A 371 17.44 -5.10 -0.28
CA ASN A 371 18.66 -4.41 -0.71
C ASN A 371 18.60 -2.88 -0.68
N LEU A 372 17.92 -2.33 0.32
CA LEU A 372 17.83 -0.88 0.53
C LEU A 372 18.69 -0.43 1.71
N HIS A 373 19.57 0.53 1.49
CA HIS A 373 20.21 1.30 2.56
C HIS A 373 19.20 2.32 3.11
N LYS A 374 19.03 2.35 4.42
CA LYS A 374 18.07 3.24 5.14
C LYS A 374 16.62 3.12 4.64
N ASP A 375 16.20 1.97 4.10
CA ASP A 375 14.88 1.79 3.47
C ASP A 375 14.59 2.79 2.32
N ILE A 376 15.64 3.34 1.71
CA ILE A 376 15.56 4.39 0.69
C ILE A 376 16.37 4.02 -0.54
N PHE A 377 17.69 3.88 -0.40
CA PHE A 377 18.63 3.81 -1.52
C PHE A 377 18.87 2.35 -1.93
N TYR A 378 18.62 2.02 -3.19
CA TYR A 378 18.97 0.71 -3.70
C TYR A 378 20.49 0.54 -3.74
N ILE A 379 21.00 -0.42 -2.97
CA ILE A 379 22.44 -0.54 -2.69
C ILE A 379 23.27 -0.73 -3.95
N PRO A 380 22.89 -1.60 -4.93
CA PRO A 380 23.66 -1.79 -6.18
C PRO A 380 23.68 -0.55 -7.07
N ASP A 381 22.65 0.30 -7.01
CA ASP A 381 22.57 1.55 -7.80
C ASP A 381 21.74 2.60 -7.06
N PRO A 382 22.37 3.47 -6.27
CA PRO A 382 21.67 4.49 -5.49
C PRO A 382 20.99 5.61 -6.30
N SER A 383 21.06 5.58 -7.64
CA SER A 383 20.21 6.42 -8.49
C SER A 383 18.78 5.90 -8.58
N LEU A 384 18.51 4.67 -8.08
CA LEU A 384 17.19 4.11 -7.82
C LEU A 384 16.89 4.26 -6.33
N VAL A 385 15.82 4.98 -6.01
CA VAL A 385 15.40 5.25 -4.63
C VAL A 385 13.93 4.91 -4.40
N PHE A 386 13.61 4.57 -3.18
CA PHE A 386 12.27 4.21 -2.73
C PHE A 386 11.83 5.14 -1.59
N LEU A 387 10.59 5.62 -1.65
CA LEU A 387 10.01 6.44 -0.60
C LEU A 387 8.72 5.81 -0.08
N GLY A 388 8.59 5.79 1.24
CA GLY A 388 7.41 5.24 1.88
C GLY A 388 7.48 3.74 2.13
N VAL A 389 8.67 3.13 2.16
CA VAL A 389 8.87 1.71 2.49
C VAL A 389 8.56 1.38 3.96
N PRO A 390 9.01 2.16 4.96
CA PRO A 390 8.68 1.89 6.35
C PRO A 390 7.18 2.03 6.65
N TYR A 391 6.69 1.23 7.59
CA TYR A 391 5.31 1.24 8.04
C TYR A 391 5.20 1.20 9.57
N HIS A 392 4.00 1.44 10.13
CA HIS A 392 3.72 1.75 11.53
C HIS A 392 4.31 3.09 11.97
N THR A 393 4.19 4.10 11.15
CA THR A 393 4.78 5.43 11.28
C THR A 393 3.76 6.55 11.11
N ALA A 394 4.15 7.76 11.46
CA ALA A 394 3.49 8.99 11.01
C ALA A 394 3.93 9.28 9.56
N THR A 395 3.23 8.70 8.60
CA THR A 395 3.66 8.58 7.21
C THR A 395 4.07 9.89 6.55
N PHE A 396 3.32 10.98 6.75
CA PHE A 396 3.55 12.25 6.04
C PHE A 396 4.91 12.86 6.41
N THR A 397 5.19 13.00 7.70
CA THR A 397 6.46 13.58 8.16
C THR A 397 7.63 12.65 7.90
N LEU A 398 7.46 11.32 8.10
CA LEU A 398 8.54 10.38 7.83
C LEU A 398 8.94 10.41 6.36
N PHE A 399 7.96 10.41 5.45
CA PHE A 399 8.23 10.40 4.01
C PHE A 399 8.81 11.74 3.54
N GLU A 400 8.47 12.86 4.20
CA GLU A 400 9.14 14.12 3.95
C GLU A 400 10.63 14.07 4.39
N PHE A 401 10.95 13.50 5.56
CA PHE A 401 12.34 13.29 5.98
C PHE A 401 13.13 12.42 5.01
N GLN A 402 12.52 11.35 4.51
CA GLN A 402 13.13 10.54 3.45
C GLN A 402 13.35 11.36 2.17
N ALA A 403 12.38 12.17 1.75
CA ALA A 403 12.49 13.03 0.57
C ALA A 403 13.61 14.08 0.70
N MET A 404 13.78 14.68 1.89
CA MET A 404 14.90 15.58 2.19
C MET A 404 16.25 14.88 2.06
N ALA A 405 16.37 13.65 2.59
CA ALA A 405 17.59 12.85 2.49
C ALA A 405 17.92 12.50 1.04
N VAL A 406 16.90 12.10 0.25
CA VAL A 406 17.04 11.82 -1.18
C VAL A 406 17.48 13.06 -1.95
N ALA A 407 16.88 14.21 -1.68
CA ALA A 407 17.24 15.48 -2.31
C ALA A 407 18.69 15.88 -2.00
N ALA A 408 19.15 15.71 -0.76
CA ALA A 408 20.52 15.99 -0.38
C ALA A 408 21.54 15.07 -1.09
N VAL A 409 21.21 13.78 -1.22
CA VAL A 409 22.11 12.83 -1.90
C VAL A 409 22.09 13.05 -3.41
N LEU A 410 20.95 13.12 -4.06
CA LEU A 410 20.87 13.24 -5.52
C LEU A 410 21.40 14.59 -6.02
N SER A 411 21.30 15.66 -5.24
CA SER A 411 21.93 16.96 -5.57
C SER A 411 23.44 16.99 -5.34
N GLY A 412 24.03 15.94 -4.76
CA GLY A 412 25.44 15.89 -4.41
C GLY A 412 25.84 16.70 -3.17
N ALA A 413 24.85 17.15 -2.39
CA ALA A 413 25.14 17.85 -1.15
C ALA A 413 25.61 16.91 -0.01
N VAL A 414 25.30 15.62 -0.14
CA VAL A 414 25.67 14.54 0.79
C VAL A 414 26.12 13.32 0.01
N SER A 415 27.21 12.70 0.41
CA SER A 415 27.71 11.46 -0.15
C SER A 415 27.20 10.26 0.65
N LEU A 416 26.74 9.21 -0.05
CA LEU A 416 26.44 7.93 0.59
C LEU A 416 27.71 7.20 1.01
N PRO A 417 27.64 6.29 2.01
CA PRO A 417 28.72 5.37 2.32
C PRO A 417 29.08 4.48 1.12
N SER A 418 30.21 3.79 1.20
CA SER A 418 30.56 2.79 0.18
C SER A 418 29.51 1.69 0.09
N GLU A 419 29.39 1.03 -1.07
CA GLU A 419 28.47 -0.11 -1.25
C GLU A 419 28.67 -1.16 -0.16
N THR A 420 29.93 -1.50 0.15
CA THR A 420 30.26 -2.46 1.23
C THR A 420 29.66 -2.02 2.58
N ALA A 421 29.83 -0.74 2.95
CA ALA A 421 29.29 -0.24 4.21
C ALA A 421 27.75 -0.22 4.23
N MET A 422 27.11 0.10 3.11
CA MET A 422 25.65 0.02 2.98
C MET A 422 25.13 -1.42 3.09
N ARG A 423 25.84 -2.39 2.49
CA ARG A 423 25.51 -3.82 2.60
C ARG A 423 25.69 -4.34 4.04
N ASP A 424 26.74 -3.93 4.71
CA ASP A 424 26.98 -4.34 6.10
C ASP A 424 25.86 -3.80 7.01
N GLU A 425 25.46 -2.53 6.85
CA GLU A 425 24.31 -1.97 7.58
C GLU A 425 23.01 -2.72 7.27
N TYR A 426 22.76 -3.08 6.02
CA TYR A 426 21.59 -3.84 5.61
C TYR A 426 21.58 -5.25 6.24
N ARG A 427 22.72 -5.97 6.20
CA ARG A 427 22.87 -7.30 6.82
C ARG A 427 22.67 -7.25 8.34
N ASP A 428 23.24 -6.27 9.02
CA ASP A 428 23.05 -6.06 10.45
C ASP A 428 21.57 -5.81 10.79
N ARG A 429 20.86 -5.07 9.95
CA ARG A 429 19.44 -4.80 10.13
C ARG A 429 18.60 -6.06 9.89
N VAL A 430 18.89 -6.84 8.85
CA VAL A 430 18.26 -8.13 8.60
C VAL A 430 18.51 -9.11 9.77
N GLN A 431 19.72 -9.15 10.29
CA GLN A 431 20.03 -10.00 11.44
C GLN A 431 19.24 -9.62 12.70
N ARG A 432 19.04 -8.33 12.95
CA ARG A 432 18.29 -7.83 14.12
C ARG A 432 16.78 -7.94 13.98
N LYS A 433 16.23 -7.73 12.79
CA LYS A 433 14.79 -7.63 12.55
C LYS A 433 14.18 -8.82 11.82
N GLY A 434 15.00 -9.69 11.22
CA GLY A 434 14.58 -10.74 10.27
C GLY A 434 14.45 -10.19 8.85
N ALA A 435 14.49 -11.08 7.86
CA ALA A 435 14.38 -10.74 6.44
C ALA A 435 12.94 -10.51 5.95
N GLY A 436 11.94 -10.90 6.76
CA GLY A 436 10.53 -10.79 6.40
C GLY A 436 9.92 -9.43 6.75
N ARG A 437 8.60 -9.41 6.89
CA ARG A 437 7.79 -8.18 7.09
C ARG A 437 8.25 -7.27 8.24
N THR A 438 8.95 -7.78 9.24
CA THR A 438 9.48 -6.98 10.36
C THR A 438 10.58 -6.02 9.96
N LEU A 439 11.28 -6.25 8.85
CA LEU A 439 12.44 -5.48 8.41
C LEU A 439 12.16 -3.98 8.33
N HIS A 440 11.03 -3.60 7.73
CA HIS A 440 10.63 -2.20 7.53
C HIS A 440 9.67 -1.67 8.60
N SER A 441 9.33 -2.47 9.62
CA SER A 441 8.42 -2.03 10.69
C SER A 441 9.13 -1.11 11.66
N LEU A 442 8.52 0.03 11.97
CA LEU A 442 8.95 0.96 13.03
C LEU A 442 7.97 0.93 14.22
N LYS A 443 7.36 -0.26 14.49
CA LYS A 443 6.33 -0.45 15.52
C LYS A 443 6.84 -0.31 16.94
N ALA A 444 8.09 -0.68 17.22
CA ALA A 444 8.62 -0.65 18.58
C ALA A 444 8.79 0.81 19.09
N VAL A 445 8.85 0.96 20.41
CA VAL A 445 9.01 2.26 21.04
C VAL A 445 10.28 2.93 20.54
N ASN A 446 10.20 4.21 20.22
CA ASN A 446 11.26 5.07 19.72
C ASN A 446 11.86 4.74 18.35
N GLN A 447 11.49 3.64 17.70
CA GLN A 447 12.07 3.28 16.38
C GLN A 447 11.86 4.36 15.31
N GLU A 448 10.69 5.01 15.28
CA GLU A 448 10.42 6.08 14.31
C GLU A 448 11.26 7.35 14.60
N PRO A 449 11.29 7.91 15.83
CA PRO A 449 12.19 9.01 16.15
C PRO A 449 13.67 8.70 15.94
N GLU A 450 14.12 7.49 16.29
CA GLU A 450 15.50 7.03 16.09
C GLU A 450 15.86 6.93 14.59
N TYR A 451 14.95 6.40 13.78
CA TYR A 451 15.13 6.34 12.32
C TYR A 451 15.29 7.76 11.73
N VAL A 452 14.44 8.70 12.12
CA VAL A 452 14.54 10.10 11.66
C VAL A 452 15.83 10.76 12.17
N ALA A 453 16.22 10.54 13.44
CA ALA A 453 17.47 11.05 13.97
C ALA A 453 18.69 10.53 13.21
N ASP A 454 18.67 9.27 12.78
CA ASP A 454 19.72 8.65 11.98
C ASP A 454 19.78 9.25 10.56
N LEU A 455 18.63 9.52 9.91
CA LEU A 455 18.58 10.25 8.64
C LEU A 455 19.12 11.68 8.78
N VAL A 456 18.74 12.38 9.86
CA VAL A 456 19.23 13.73 10.16
C VAL A 456 20.76 13.73 10.37
N ALA A 457 21.29 12.75 11.09
CA ALA A 457 22.73 12.59 11.29
C ALA A 457 23.47 12.34 9.97
N MET A 458 22.93 11.47 9.10
CA MET A 458 23.48 11.20 7.78
C MET A 458 23.52 12.47 6.92
N VAL A 459 22.42 13.21 6.84
CA VAL A 459 22.31 14.42 6.00
C VAL A 459 23.18 15.55 6.54
N ASN A 460 23.32 15.67 7.84
CA ASN A 460 24.06 16.74 8.49
C ASN A 460 25.55 16.42 8.73
N ALA A 461 26.04 15.27 8.32
CA ALA A 461 27.44 14.88 8.53
C ALA A 461 28.44 15.89 7.99
N GLU A 462 28.12 16.54 6.86
CA GLU A 462 28.97 17.56 6.25
C GLU A 462 28.40 18.98 6.40
N ARG A 463 27.10 19.14 6.45
CA ARG A 463 26.38 20.43 6.51
C ARG A 463 25.07 20.29 7.27
N GLY A 464 24.66 21.34 7.99
CA GLY A 464 23.37 21.38 8.71
C GLY A 464 22.21 21.67 7.76
N LEU A 465 21.77 20.67 7.01
CA LEU A 465 20.72 20.78 5.97
C LEU A 465 19.34 20.35 6.46
N MET A 466 19.24 19.61 7.55
CA MET A 466 18.01 18.98 8.00
C MET A 466 17.80 19.14 9.51
N VAL A 467 16.57 19.46 9.89
CA VAL A 467 16.15 19.53 11.29
C VAL A 467 15.20 18.36 11.55
N GLY A 468 15.39 17.65 12.68
CA GLY A 468 14.54 16.52 13.06
C GLY A 468 13.17 16.95 13.59
N HIS A 469 12.47 15.99 14.20
CA HIS A 469 11.14 16.22 14.77
C HIS A 469 11.10 17.39 15.77
N THR A 470 10.02 18.17 15.69
CA THR A 470 9.77 19.27 16.63
C THR A 470 9.36 18.74 18.01
N ALA A 471 9.51 19.58 19.06
CA ALA A 471 9.01 19.24 20.40
C ALA A 471 7.50 18.91 20.39
N ARG A 472 6.68 19.67 19.62
CA ARG A 472 5.24 19.44 19.44
C ARG A 472 4.96 18.06 18.85
N TRP A 473 5.75 17.64 17.86
CA TRP A 473 5.63 16.30 17.26
C TRP A 473 5.95 15.20 18.29
N LEU A 474 7.07 15.35 19.04
CA LEU A 474 7.50 14.38 20.04
C LEU A 474 6.49 14.24 21.19
N GLU A 475 5.84 15.33 21.61
CA GLU A 475 4.74 15.29 22.57
C GLU A 475 3.52 14.54 22.02
N ALA A 476 3.13 14.76 20.77
CA ALA A 476 2.03 14.06 20.12
C ALA A 476 2.34 12.56 19.97
N TYR A 477 3.55 12.22 19.56
CA TYR A 477 4.05 10.85 19.51
C TYR A 477 3.97 10.16 20.89
N ALA A 478 4.43 10.81 21.95
CA ALA A 478 4.37 10.26 23.30
C ALA A 478 2.91 10.01 23.74
N ARG A 479 1.97 10.94 23.45
CA ARG A 479 0.54 10.75 23.72
C ARG A 479 -0.04 9.56 22.92
N ARG A 480 0.32 9.43 21.65
CA ARG A 480 -0.09 8.30 20.81
C ARG A 480 0.41 6.97 21.39
N ARG A 481 1.68 6.92 21.81
CA ARG A 481 2.27 5.71 22.42
C ARG A 481 1.58 5.32 23.72
N ALA A 482 1.36 6.26 24.63
CA ALA A 482 0.65 6.03 25.87
C ALA A 482 -0.79 5.52 25.63
N ARG A 483 -1.51 6.11 24.66
CA ARG A 483 -2.83 5.65 24.24
C ARG A 483 -2.81 4.22 23.67
N GLN A 484 -1.83 3.91 22.84
CA GLN A 484 -1.67 2.55 22.29
C GLN A 484 -1.40 1.54 23.42
N GLU A 485 -0.46 1.82 24.31
CA GLU A 485 -0.16 0.96 25.47
C GLU A 485 -1.40 0.71 26.32
N PHE A 486 -2.15 1.75 26.67
CA PHE A 486 -3.41 1.63 27.38
C PHE A 486 -4.43 0.77 26.63
N LEU A 487 -4.60 0.98 25.33
CA LEU A 487 -5.49 0.16 24.51
C LEU A 487 -5.03 -1.31 24.47
N PHE A 488 -3.76 -1.57 24.30
CA PHE A 488 -3.23 -2.94 24.22
C PHE A 488 -3.23 -3.69 25.56
N SER A 489 -3.31 -2.97 26.69
CA SER A 489 -3.44 -3.58 28.03
C SER A 489 -4.83 -4.12 28.33
N LYS A 490 -5.87 -3.65 27.64
CA LYS A 490 -7.26 -4.09 27.85
C LYS A 490 -7.48 -5.48 27.29
N LYS A 491 -8.38 -6.23 27.94
CA LYS A 491 -8.86 -7.54 27.46
C LYS A 491 -10.35 -7.46 27.18
N ARG A 492 -10.80 -8.20 26.18
CA ARG A 492 -12.21 -8.44 25.91
C ARG A 492 -12.66 -9.67 26.67
N ASP A 493 -13.88 -9.66 27.17
CA ASP A 493 -14.48 -10.83 27.79
C ASP A 493 -14.79 -11.89 26.72
N ALA A 494 -14.22 -13.08 26.86
CA ALA A 494 -14.44 -14.19 25.95
C ALA A 494 -15.90 -14.63 25.88
N ALA A 495 -16.69 -14.39 26.93
CA ALA A 495 -18.12 -14.70 26.94
C ALA A 495 -18.92 -13.85 25.93
N VAL A 496 -18.48 -12.60 25.67
CA VAL A 496 -19.07 -11.74 24.64
C VAL A 496 -18.84 -12.33 23.24
N ASP A 497 -17.62 -12.75 22.94
CA ASP A 497 -17.30 -13.38 21.65
C ASP A 497 -18.10 -14.69 21.48
N GLN A 498 -18.18 -15.53 22.52
CA GLN A 498 -18.92 -16.79 22.48
C GLN A 498 -20.40 -16.56 22.22
N ALA A 499 -21.03 -15.59 22.88
CA ALA A 499 -22.46 -15.29 22.72
C ALA A 499 -22.83 -14.84 21.28
N ILE A 500 -21.89 -14.18 20.58
CA ILE A 500 -22.07 -13.79 19.17
C ILE A 500 -21.89 -14.99 18.27
N VAL A 501 -20.84 -15.80 18.52
CA VAL A 501 -20.52 -17.00 17.76
C VAL A 501 -21.65 -18.03 17.84
N ASP A 502 -22.28 -18.22 19.02
CA ASP A 502 -23.39 -19.17 19.23
C ASP A 502 -24.64 -18.86 18.37
N ARG A 503 -24.77 -17.62 17.86
CA ARG A 503 -25.88 -17.24 16.95
C ARG A 503 -25.73 -17.82 15.53
N VAL A 504 -24.56 -18.27 15.14
CA VAL A 504 -24.21 -18.73 13.78
C VAL A 504 -23.57 -20.12 13.76
N ILE A 505 -23.22 -20.69 14.92
CA ILE A 505 -22.80 -22.08 15.05
C ILE A 505 -24.06 -22.95 15.15
N GLY A 506 -24.25 -23.83 14.18
CA GLY A 506 -25.36 -24.77 14.21
C GLY A 506 -25.82 -25.22 12.83
N CYS A 507 -24.83 -25.68 12.01
CA CYS A 507 -25.16 -26.44 10.81
C CYS A 507 -25.51 -27.88 11.15
#